data_b8037235f259d4933085197d6b217cca
#
_entry.id   b8037235f259d4933085197d6b217cca
#
_cell.length_a   1.000
_cell.length_b   1.000
_cell.length_c   1.000
_cell.angle_alpha   90.00
_cell.angle_beta   90.00
_cell.angle_gamma   90.00
#
_symmetry.space_group_name_H-M   'P 1'
#
loop_
_entity.id
_entity.type
_entity.pdbx_description
1 polymer ?
#
loop_
_entity_poly.entity_id
_entity_poly.type
_entity_poly.pdbx_seq_one_letter_code
_entity_poly.pdbx_strand_id
1 'polypeptide(L)'
;MAALIVDAEYLKEIDKARRELRALIAKKNCAPIMLRLAWHDAGTYDAESKTGGPNGSIRNEAEYSHGANSGLKIALDLCGYTHTLRWFKLSECVFYAHQFRKPLPCTHVGGRENEASQDQLCGPVPVKLAGVVAVEVTGGPDISFVPGRKDSNACTDEGRLPDANQGSKHLKDVFHRMGLSDKDIVALSGAHTLGMAHPERSGFDGQWTQDPLKFDNSYFVELLKEDESDGLLKLSTDKSLLEVPEFRQYVELYAKDEDAFFRDYAESHKKLSELGFTPTSTVTMAITDCTALAHTAVGVAVAAAVVAFSYFYEIRRKMK
;
A
#
# COMPACT_ATOMS: atom_id res chain seq x y z
N MET A 1 1.97 22.03 16.51
CA MET A 1 1.42 20.67 16.64
C MET A 1 2.58 19.72 16.93
N ALA A 2 2.49 18.86 17.96
CA ALA A 2 3.53 17.89 18.27
C ALA A 2 3.71 16.90 17.12
N ALA A 3 4.96 16.57 16.79
CA ALA A 3 5.27 15.54 15.80
C ALA A 3 4.82 14.17 16.35
N LEU A 4 4.30 13.30 15.47
CA LEU A 4 4.00 11.92 15.84
C LEU A 4 5.33 11.24 16.20
N ILE A 5 5.41 10.67 17.38
CA ILE A 5 6.60 9.91 17.81
C ILE A 5 6.40 8.47 17.35
N VAL A 6 7.30 7.99 16.50
CA VAL A 6 7.36 6.58 16.11
C VAL A 6 8.38 5.90 17.02
N ASP A 7 7.89 5.23 18.04
CA ASP A 7 8.70 4.47 19.00
C ASP A 7 8.58 2.95 18.75
N ALA A 8 9.26 2.16 19.57
CA ALA A 8 9.25 0.70 19.46
C ALA A 8 7.87 0.08 19.73
N GLU A 9 7.02 0.71 20.53
CA GLU A 9 5.66 0.25 20.80
C GLU A 9 4.76 0.49 19.58
N TYR A 10 4.84 1.67 18.99
CA TYR A 10 4.14 1.98 17.75
C TYR A 10 4.54 1.03 16.61
N LEU A 11 5.83 0.71 16.46
CA LEU A 11 6.30 -0.25 15.46
C LEU A 11 5.75 -1.67 15.70
N LYS A 12 5.61 -2.12 16.95
CA LYS A 12 4.96 -3.42 17.26
C LYS A 12 3.49 -3.44 16.83
N GLU A 13 2.78 -2.33 17.00
CA GLU A 13 1.38 -2.24 16.53
C GLU A 13 1.31 -2.25 14.99
N ILE A 14 2.24 -1.61 14.29
CA ILE A 14 2.35 -1.72 12.82
C ILE A 14 2.55 -3.18 12.40
N ASP A 15 3.46 -3.90 13.05
CA ASP A 15 3.70 -5.33 12.75
C ASP A 15 2.48 -6.21 13.03
N LYS A 16 1.73 -5.89 14.08
CA LYS A 16 0.50 -6.59 14.39
C LYS A 16 -0.56 -6.31 13.34
N ALA A 17 -0.74 -5.04 12.95
CA ALA A 17 -1.65 -4.64 11.88
C ALA A 17 -1.28 -5.31 10.54
N ARG A 18 0.00 -5.42 10.21
CA ARG A 18 0.48 -6.13 9.02
C ARG A 18 0.06 -7.61 9.05
N ARG A 19 0.20 -8.31 10.18
CA ARG A 19 -0.23 -9.71 10.31
C ARG A 19 -1.74 -9.88 10.16
N GLU A 20 -2.53 -8.99 10.75
CA GLU A 20 -4.00 -9.03 10.64
C GLU A 20 -4.47 -8.74 9.21
N LEU A 21 -3.88 -7.74 8.55
CA LEU A 21 -4.15 -7.46 7.14
C LEU A 21 -3.78 -8.65 6.24
N ARG A 22 -2.63 -9.29 6.46
CA ARG A 22 -2.23 -10.50 5.75
C ARG A 22 -3.28 -11.61 5.85
N ALA A 23 -3.74 -11.87 7.06
CA ALA A 23 -4.77 -12.90 7.32
C ALA A 23 -6.12 -12.51 6.67
N LEU A 24 -6.53 -11.25 6.75
CA LEU A 24 -7.75 -10.75 6.14
C LEU A 24 -7.70 -10.86 4.62
N ILE A 25 -6.64 -10.36 4.01
CA ILE A 25 -6.48 -10.29 2.55
C ILE A 25 -6.43 -11.71 1.96
N ALA A 26 -5.64 -12.61 2.57
CA ALA A 26 -5.57 -14.00 2.15
C ALA A 26 -6.91 -14.74 2.29
N LYS A 27 -7.64 -14.50 3.41
CA LYS A 27 -8.94 -15.15 3.67
C LYS A 27 -10.05 -14.67 2.72
N LYS A 28 -10.02 -13.39 2.34
CA LYS A 28 -11.09 -12.75 1.56
C LYS A 28 -10.78 -12.59 0.08
N ASN A 29 -9.56 -12.92 -0.35
CA ASN A 29 -9.08 -12.66 -1.72
C ASN A 29 -9.29 -11.21 -2.13
N CYS A 30 -9.08 -10.26 -1.21
CA CYS A 30 -9.40 -8.85 -1.41
C CYS A 30 -8.17 -7.99 -1.71
N ALA A 31 -7.04 -8.58 -2.09
CA ALA A 31 -5.82 -7.86 -2.44
C ALA A 31 -6.07 -6.75 -3.50
N PRO A 32 -6.78 -7.00 -4.62
CA PRO A 32 -6.97 -5.98 -5.64
C PRO A 32 -7.66 -4.71 -5.11
N ILE A 33 -8.72 -4.86 -4.32
CA ILE A 33 -9.45 -3.69 -3.81
C ILE A 33 -8.67 -2.95 -2.73
N MET A 34 -7.83 -3.64 -1.95
CA MET A 34 -6.93 -3.01 -0.97
C MET A 34 -5.83 -2.20 -1.66
N LEU A 35 -5.25 -2.73 -2.73
CA LEU A 35 -4.28 -2.02 -3.54
C LEU A 35 -4.91 -0.79 -4.21
N ARG A 36 -6.10 -0.94 -4.80
CA ARG A 36 -6.85 0.17 -5.39
C ARG A 36 -7.18 1.25 -4.35
N LEU A 37 -7.58 0.88 -3.13
CA LEU A 37 -7.84 1.84 -2.04
C LEU A 37 -6.59 2.67 -1.73
N ALA A 38 -5.42 2.03 -1.61
CA ALA A 38 -4.17 2.72 -1.34
C ALA A 38 -3.77 3.66 -2.47
N TRP A 39 -3.95 3.25 -3.73
CA TRP A 39 -3.72 4.08 -4.90
C TRP A 39 -4.65 5.30 -4.93
N HIS A 40 -5.95 5.12 -4.76
CA HIS A 40 -6.94 6.19 -4.86
C HIS A 40 -6.78 7.27 -3.77
N ASP A 41 -6.37 6.88 -2.57
CA ASP A 41 -6.02 7.85 -1.51
C ASP A 41 -4.74 8.63 -1.88
N ALA A 42 -3.69 7.96 -2.38
CA ALA A 42 -2.41 8.60 -2.70
C ALA A 42 -2.46 9.44 -3.97
N GLY A 43 -3.19 8.97 -5.00
CA GLY A 43 -3.24 9.56 -6.33
C GLY A 43 -3.89 10.94 -6.40
N THR A 44 -4.48 11.39 -5.30
CA THR A 44 -5.04 12.74 -5.17
C THR A 44 -3.98 13.81 -4.91
N TYR A 45 -2.70 13.43 -4.65
CA TYR A 45 -1.65 14.38 -4.30
C TYR A 45 -1.34 15.38 -5.41
N ASP A 46 -1.13 16.62 -5.01
CA ASP A 46 -0.66 17.70 -5.85
C ASP A 46 0.61 18.30 -5.21
N ALA A 47 1.73 18.21 -5.95
CA ALA A 47 3.04 18.60 -5.44
C ALA A 47 3.21 20.12 -5.36
N GLU A 48 2.47 20.89 -6.16
CA GLU A 48 2.53 22.36 -6.16
C GLU A 48 1.73 22.93 -4.98
N SER A 49 0.45 22.54 -4.88
CA SER A 49 -0.43 23.00 -3.79
C SER A 49 -0.20 22.27 -2.47
N LYS A 50 0.50 21.13 -2.47
CA LYS A 50 0.75 20.24 -1.32
C LYS A 50 -0.55 19.77 -0.65
N THR A 51 -1.56 19.49 -1.47
CA THR A 51 -2.88 19.01 -1.03
C THR A 51 -3.12 17.58 -1.47
N GLY A 52 -4.05 16.88 -0.79
CA GLY A 52 -4.35 15.47 -1.06
C GLY A 52 -3.24 14.52 -0.62
N GLY A 53 -3.14 13.38 -1.28
CA GLY A 53 -2.10 12.38 -1.06
C GLY A 53 -2.45 11.32 -0.03
N PRO A 54 -1.46 10.50 0.38
CA PRO A 54 -1.65 9.33 1.24
C PRO A 54 -1.93 9.70 2.71
N ASN A 55 -3.03 10.36 2.96
CA ASN A 55 -3.39 10.94 4.26
C ASN A 55 -4.70 10.37 4.85
N GLY A 56 -5.31 9.36 4.19
CA GLY A 56 -6.52 8.68 4.66
C GLY A 56 -7.80 9.49 4.51
N SER A 57 -7.80 10.61 3.79
CA SER A 57 -9.02 11.42 3.54
C SER A 57 -10.10 10.64 2.80
N ILE A 58 -9.71 9.62 2.02
CA ILE A 58 -10.63 8.73 1.29
C ILE A 58 -11.67 8.02 2.18
N ARG A 59 -11.46 7.96 3.50
CA ARG A 59 -12.47 7.43 4.44
C ARG A 59 -13.67 8.34 4.62
N ASN A 60 -13.56 9.62 4.25
CA ASN A 60 -14.64 10.59 4.38
C ASN A 60 -15.64 10.43 3.24
N GLU A 61 -16.91 10.53 3.54
CA GLU A 61 -17.99 10.39 2.55
C GLU A 61 -17.85 11.34 1.38
N ALA A 62 -17.45 12.56 1.64
CA ALA A 62 -17.20 13.57 0.60
C ALA A 62 -16.17 13.13 -0.45
N GLU A 63 -15.24 12.23 -0.10
CA GLU A 63 -14.21 11.73 -1.01
C GLU A 63 -14.52 10.32 -1.53
N TYR A 64 -14.94 9.36 -0.67
CA TYR A 64 -15.25 8.02 -1.19
C TYR A 64 -16.50 7.99 -2.08
N SER A 65 -17.36 9.02 -2.06
CA SER A 65 -18.52 9.15 -2.94
C SER A 65 -18.18 9.68 -4.35
N HIS A 66 -16.94 10.13 -4.61
CA HIS A 66 -16.51 10.47 -5.95
C HIS A 66 -16.69 9.30 -6.91
N GLY A 67 -17.07 9.57 -8.16
CA GLY A 67 -17.33 8.52 -9.15
C GLY A 67 -16.14 7.57 -9.34
N ALA A 68 -14.91 8.09 -9.38
CA ALA A 68 -13.69 7.29 -9.47
C ALA A 68 -13.51 6.33 -8.27
N ASN A 69 -14.09 6.63 -7.11
CA ASN A 69 -13.97 5.85 -5.87
C ASN A 69 -15.10 4.82 -5.69
N SER A 70 -15.96 4.65 -6.69
CA SER A 70 -17.08 3.70 -6.63
C SER A 70 -16.61 2.30 -6.22
N GLY A 71 -17.30 1.72 -5.21
CA GLY A 71 -17.00 0.40 -4.65
C GLY A 71 -15.88 0.37 -3.60
N LEU A 72 -15.11 1.45 -3.37
CA LEU A 72 -14.02 1.47 -2.39
C LEU A 72 -14.49 1.43 -0.93
N LYS A 73 -15.74 1.79 -0.68
CA LYS A 73 -16.33 1.61 0.66
C LYS A 73 -16.23 0.19 1.17
N ILE A 74 -16.25 -0.82 0.28
CA ILE A 74 -16.06 -2.23 0.64
C ILE A 74 -14.69 -2.44 1.30
N ALA A 75 -13.62 -1.86 0.75
CA ALA A 75 -12.28 -1.96 1.33
C ALA A 75 -12.17 -1.20 2.66
N LEU A 76 -12.78 -0.03 2.76
CA LEU A 76 -12.85 0.75 4.01
C LEU A 76 -13.56 -0.04 5.11
N ASP A 77 -14.69 -0.65 4.82
CA ASP A 77 -15.43 -1.49 5.75
C ASP A 77 -14.58 -2.71 6.19
N LEU A 78 -13.90 -3.38 5.26
CA LEU A 78 -13.01 -4.50 5.58
C LEU A 78 -11.85 -4.07 6.49
N CYS A 79 -11.25 -2.91 6.28
CA CYS A 79 -10.23 -2.35 7.17
C CYS A 79 -10.78 -2.06 8.57
N GLY A 80 -12.02 -1.61 8.67
CA GLY A 80 -12.69 -1.33 9.95
C GLY A 80 -13.01 -2.58 10.80
N TYR A 81 -13.04 -3.77 10.20
CA TYR A 81 -13.32 -5.04 10.90
C TYR A 81 -12.11 -5.65 11.60
N THR A 82 -10.88 -5.21 11.31
CA THR A 82 -9.69 -5.75 11.99
C THR A 82 -9.54 -5.14 13.38
N HIS A 83 -9.37 -6.00 14.39
CA HIS A 83 -9.35 -5.59 15.79
C HIS A 83 -8.22 -4.61 16.11
N THR A 84 -7.07 -4.76 15.48
CA THR A 84 -5.88 -3.92 15.68
C THR A 84 -6.02 -2.57 14.99
N LEU A 85 -6.66 -2.51 13.82
CA LEU A 85 -6.90 -1.24 13.14
C LEU A 85 -7.88 -0.35 13.94
N ARG A 86 -8.73 -0.95 14.77
CA ARG A 86 -9.54 -0.27 15.78
C ARG A 86 -8.69 0.36 16.89
N TRP A 87 -7.54 -0.24 17.24
CA TRP A 87 -6.64 0.22 18.31
C TRP A 87 -5.72 1.37 17.89
N PHE A 88 -5.41 1.55 16.61
CA PHE A 88 -4.66 2.73 16.15
C PHE A 88 -5.31 4.05 16.56
N LYS A 89 -6.60 4.03 16.85
CA LYS A 89 -7.36 5.17 17.38
C LYS A 89 -7.23 5.35 18.88
N LEU A 90 -7.11 4.24 19.62
CA LEU A 90 -6.92 4.28 21.08
C LEU A 90 -5.52 4.75 21.46
N SER A 91 -4.50 4.50 20.62
CA SER A 91 -3.14 5.00 20.87
C SER A 91 -3.03 6.52 20.76
N GLU A 92 -3.82 7.19 19.93
CA GLU A 92 -3.91 8.66 19.96
C GLU A 92 -4.50 9.16 21.30
N CYS A 93 -5.50 8.49 21.85
CA CYS A 93 -6.05 8.82 23.17
C CYS A 93 -5.07 8.50 24.32
N VAL A 94 -4.32 7.40 24.22
CA VAL A 94 -3.28 7.03 25.21
C VAL A 94 -2.09 7.99 25.13
N PHE A 95 -1.72 8.44 23.93
CA PHE A 95 -0.67 9.44 23.74
C PHE A 95 -1.02 10.78 24.41
N TYR A 96 -2.28 11.22 24.29
CA TYR A 96 -2.75 12.42 24.98
C TYR A 96 -2.71 12.24 26.51
N ALA A 97 -3.07 11.06 27.03
CA ALA A 97 -3.03 10.77 28.46
C ALA A 97 -1.59 10.71 29.00
N HIS A 98 -0.63 10.17 28.22
CA HIS A 98 0.78 10.06 28.64
C HIS A 98 1.49 11.41 28.64
N GLN A 99 1.16 12.30 27.70
CA GLN A 99 1.79 13.63 27.59
C GLN A 99 1.31 14.59 28.70
N PHE A 100 0.12 14.39 29.25
CA PHE A 100 -0.46 15.29 30.27
C PHE A 100 -0.50 14.74 31.68
N ARG A 101 0.02 13.53 31.95
CA ARG A 101 0.09 12.91 33.31
C ARG A 101 -1.20 13.02 34.16
N LYS A 102 -2.36 13.09 33.52
CA LYS A 102 -3.66 13.04 34.22
C LYS A 102 -4.51 11.94 33.63
N PRO A 103 -4.87 10.91 34.44
CA PRO A 103 -5.87 9.96 34.01
C PRO A 103 -7.21 10.69 33.89
N LEU A 104 -7.79 10.73 32.68
CA LEU A 104 -9.18 11.10 32.52
C LEU A 104 -10.02 10.00 33.16
N PRO A 105 -10.96 10.31 34.05
CA PRO A 105 -11.83 9.32 34.65
C PRO A 105 -12.72 8.74 33.53
N CYS A 106 -12.63 7.43 33.31
CA CYS A 106 -13.63 6.70 32.54
C CYS A 106 -14.93 6.73 33.32
N THR A 107 -15.75 7.75 33.12
CA THR A 107 -17.14 7.70 33.58
C THR A 107 -17.90 6.77 32.65
N HIS A 108 -18.24 5.60 33.17
CA HIS A 108 -19.29 4.74 32.64
C HIS A 108 -20.57 5.55 32.58
N VAL A 109 -20.91 6.11 31.42
CA VAL A 109 -22.26 6.57 31.14
C VAL A 109 -22.90 5.50 30.27
N GLY A 110 -23.72 4.68 30.90
CA GLY A 110 -24.66 3.83 30.17
C GLY A 110 -25.67 4.74 29.46
N GLY A 111 -25.61 4.74 28.16
CA GLY A 111 -26.51 5.49 27.29
C GLY A 111 -26.38 5.02 25.87
N ARG A 112 -27.44 4.43 25.36
CA ARG A 112 -27.82 4.09 23.98
C ARG A 112 -26.73 4.33 22.91
N GLU A 113 -26.35 3.25 22.25
CA GLU A 113 -25.58 3.26 21.03
C GLU A 113 -26.27 4.17 20.00
N ASN A 114 -25.78 5.39 19.84
CA ASN A 114 -26.15 6.24 18.73
C ASN A 114 -25.27 5.89 17.54
N GLU A 115 -25.89 5.68 16.39
CA GLU A 115 -25.31 5.34 15.07
C GLU A 115 -24.25 6.31 14.53
N ALA A 116 -23.86 7.33 15.28
CA ALA A 116 -22.91 8.38 14.87
C ALA A 116 -21.41 8.01 15.01
N SER A 117 -21.05 6.77 15.38
CA SER A 117 -19.66 6.39 15.69
C SER A 117 -19.00 5.42 14.70
N GLN A 118 -19.62 5.12 13.56
CA GLN A 118 -19.02 4.21 12.55
C GLN A 118 -17.96 4.87 11.65
N ASP A 119 -17.95 6.19 11.52
CA ASP A 119 -17.11 6.92 10.53
C ASP A 119 -15.64 7.12 10.90
N GLN A 120 -15.15 6.47 11.95
CA GLN A 120 -13.84 6.83 12.51
C GLN A 120 -12.80 5.70 12.54
N LEU A 121 -12.91 4.65 11.74
CA LEU A 121 -12.17 3.39 11.96
C LEU A 121 -10.98 3.09 11.04
N CYS A 122 -10.73 3.87 10.00
CA CYS A 122 -9.61 3.62 9.07
C CYS A 122 -8.80 4.91 8.85
N GLY A 123 -7.56 4.95 9.33
CA GLY A 123 -6.63 6.07 9.12
C GLY A 123 -5.66 5.83 7.96
N PRO A 124 -4.73 6.77 7.65
CA PRO A 124 -3.82 6.65 6.51
C PRO A 124 -2.87 5.45 6.63
N VAL A 125 -2.46 5.11 7.84
CA VAL A 125 -1.56 3.98 8.07
C VAL A 125 -2.19 2.65 7.63
N PRO A 126 -3.42 2.29 8.07
CA PRO A 126 -4.08 1.08 7.59
C PRO A 126 -4.28 1.04 6.08
N VAL A 127 -4.69 2.14 5.46
CA VAL A 127 -4.92 2.21 4.01
C VAL A 127 -3.63 1.91 3.23
N LYS A 128 -2.52 2.57 3.58
CA LYS A 128 -1.25 2.37 2.88
C LYS A 128 -0.64 1.01 3.17
N LEU A 129 -0.69 0.57 4.42
CA LEU A 129 -0.20 -0.74 4.82
C LEU A 129 -0.99 -1.87 4.13
N ALA A 130 -2.31 -1.69 3.92
CA ALA A 130 -3.13 -2.67 3.21
C ALA A 130 -2.70 -2.81 1.74
N GLY A 131 -2.33 -1.71 1.06
CA GLY A 131 -1.78 -1.74 -0.29
C GLY A 131 -0.45 -2.50 -0.37
N VAL A 132 0.48 -2.22 0.54
CA VAL A 132 1.76 -2.94 0.63
C VAL A 132 1.54 -4.43 0.88
N VAL A 133 0.71 -4.78 1.87
CA VAL A 133 0.42 -6.19 2.21
C VAL A 133 -0.32 -6.90 1.08
N ALA A 134 -1.16 -6.20 0.31
CA ALA A 134 -1.84 -6.78 -0.84
C ALA A 134 -0.86 -7.26 -1.91
N VAL A 135 0.17 -6.47 -2.21
CA VAL A 135 1.24 -6.85 -3.14
C VAL A 135 2.04 -8.04 -2.61
N GLU A 136 2.48 -7.99 -1.35
CA GLU A 136 3.27 -9.07 -0.73
C GLU A 136 2.52 -10.41 -0.69
N VAL A 137 1.22 -10.40 -0.32
CA VAL A 137 0.41 -11.64 -0.18
C VAL A 137 0.15 -12.31 -1.53
N THR A 138 0.15 -11.54 -2.60
CA THR A 138 -0.13 -12.03 -3.95
C THR A 138 1.12 -12.40 -4.75
N GLY A 139 2.30 -12.37 -4.13
CA GLY A 139 3.56 -12.81 -4.74
C GLY A 139 4.43 -11.68 -5.28
N GLY A 140 4.03 -10.43 -5.10
CA GLY A 140 4.81 -9.27 -5.52
C GLY A 140 6.00 -8.95 -4.60
N PRO A 141 6.74 -7.87 -4.89
CA PRO A 141 7.95 -7.50 -4.16
C PRO A 141 7.67 -7.01 -2.74
N ASP A 142 8.69 -7.11 -1.89
CA ASP A 142 8.71 -6.44 -0.60
C ASP A 142 8.78 -4.93 -0.79
N ILE A 143 7.82 -4.20 -0.21
CA ILE A 143 7.76 -2.75 -0.28
C ILE A 143 8.06 -2.16 1.09
N SER A 144 9.10 -1.32 1.17
CA SER A 144 9.44 -0.61 2.40
C SER A 144 8.30 0.33 2.81
N PHE A 145 7.81 0.15 4.03
CA PHE A 145 6.73 0.97 4.59
C PHE A 145 7.24 1.87 5.70
N VAL A 146 7.07 3.18 5.54
CA VAL A 146 7.44 4.17 6.54
C VAL A 146 6.18 4.68 7.25
N PRO A 147 5.99 4.37 8.54
CA PRO A 147 4.86 4.85 9.34
C PRO A 147 5.05 6.32 9.77
N GLY A 148 4.04 6.89 10.44
CA GLY A 148 4.13 8.23 11.02
C GLY A 148 3.34 9.31 10.28
N ARG A 149 2.48 8.94 9.32
CA ARG A 149 1.57 9.86 8.65
C ARG A 149 0.43 10.27 9.57
N LYS A 150 -0.02 11.49 9.40
CA LYS A 150 -1.20 12.01 10.10
C LYS A 150 -2.45 11.86 9.23
N ASP A 151 -3.55 11.57 9.89
CA ASP A 151 -4.88 11.59 9.28
C ASP A 151 -5.26 13.00 8.85
N SER A 152 -5.94 13.09 7.71
CA SER A 152 -6.57 14.31 7.24
C SER A 152 -8.06 14.11 7.04
N ASN A 153 -8.83 15.14 7.37
CA ASN A 153 -10.24 15.24 7.01
C ASN A 153 -10.45 16.21 5.83
N ALA A 154 -9.37 16.77 5.29
CA ALA A 154 -9.42 17.64 4.12
C ALA A 154 -9.53 16.78 2.87
N CYS A 155 -10.73 16.68 2.33
CA CYS A 155 -11.00 16.00 1.07
C CYS A 155 -10.54 16.85 -0.10
N THR A 156 -10.17 16.21 -1.19
CA THR A 156 -9.84 16.86 -2.44
C THR A 156 -11.06 16.92 -3.35
N ASP A 157 -11.05 17.86 -4.31
CA ASP A 157 -12.03 17.87 -5.37
C ASP A 157 -11.92 16.61 -6.26
N GLU A 158 -13.04 16.23 -6.87
CA GLU A 158 -13.08 15.15 -7.85
C GLU A 158 -12.25 15.46 -9.10
N GLY A 159 -11.81 14.43 -9.84
CA GLY A 159 -11.09 14.59 -11.11
C GLY A 159 -9.57 14.57 -11.00
N ARG A 160 -9.00 14.30 -9.82
CA ARG A 160 -7.54 14.17 -9.65
C ARG A 160 -6.98 12.81 -10.05
N LEU A 161 -7.82 11.77 -10.14
CA LEU A 161 -7.41 10.44 -10.57
C LEU A 161 -7.46 10.29 -12.09
N PRO A 162 -6.69 9.36 -12.69
CA PRO A 162 -6.69 9.15 -14.12
C PRO A 162 -8.06 8.73 -14.66
N ASP A 163 -8.41 9.26 -15.81
CA ASP A 163 -9.55 8.81 -16.63
C ASP A 163 -9.07 7.72 -17.59
N ALA A 164 -9.62 6.51 -17.45
CA ALA A 164 -9.24 5.33 -18.21
C ALA A 164 -9.52 5.43 -19.73
N ASN A 165 -10.32 6.41 -20.17
CA ASN A 165 -10.62 6.65 -21.57
C ASN A 165 -9.60 7.58 -22.27
N GLN A 166 -8.67 8.15 -21.52
CA GLN A 166 -7.68 9.09 -22.05
C GLN A 166 -6.35 8.42 -22.39
N GLY A 167 -5.41 9.16 -22.99
CA GLY A 167 -4.14 8.66 -23.47
C GLY A 167 -2.94 9.08 -22.63
N SER A 168 -1.74 8.88 -23.21
CA SER A 168 -0.44 9.10 -22.57
C SER A 168 -0.22 10.52 -22.02
N LYS A 169 -0.71 11.54 -22.73
CA LYS A 169 -0.61 12.93 -22.26
C LYS A 169 -1.32 13.09 -20.91
N HIS A 170 -2.54 12.58 -20.80
CA HIS A 170 -3.30 12.64 -19.56
C HIS A 170 -2.61 11.89 -18.41
N LEU A 171 -2.04 10.72 -18.67
CA LEU A 171 -1.25 9.99 -17.68
C LEU A 171 -0.06 10.84 -17.20
N LYS A 172 0.70 11.47 -18.13
CA LYS A 172 1.78 12.39 -17.75
C LYS A 172 1.26 13.55 -16.90
N ASP A 173 0.17 14.21 -17.32
CA ASP A 173 -0.39 15.34 -16.58
C ASP A 173 -0.78 14.95 -15.14
N VAL A 174 -1.40 13.78 -14.94
CA VAL A 174 -1.82 13.29 -13.62
C VAL A 174 -0.63 12.90 -12.75
N PHE A 175 0.30 12.09 -13.26
CA PHE A 175 1.41 11.57 -12.47
C PHE A 175 2.49 12.63 -12.20
N HIS A 176 2.80 13.49 -13.18
CA HIS A 176 3.73 14.60 -12.98
C HIS A 176 3.20 15.64 -11.98
N ARG A 177 1.87 15.86 -11.93
CA ARG A 177 1.26 16.67 -10.85
C ARG A 177 1.62 16.12 -9.48
N MET A 178 1.69 14.79 -9.32
CA MET A 178 2.10 14.14 -8.07
C MET A 178 3.61 14.20 -7.84
N GLY A 179 4.41 14.58 -8.84
CA GLY A 179 5.89 14.52 -8.80
C GLY A 179 6.48 13.16 -9.13
N LEU A 180 5.70 12.28 -9.78
CA LEU A 180 6.12 10.96 -10.24
C LEU A 180 6.63 11.03 -11.69
N SER A 181 7.60 10.19 -12.05
CA SER A 181 8.25 10.14 -13.35
C SER A 181 7.53 9.22 -14.34
N ASP A 182 7.96 9.27 -15.62
CA ASP A 182 7.47 8.36 -16.67
C ASP A 182 7.72 6.87 -16.31
N LYS A 183 8.84 6.55 -15.67
CA LYS A 183 9.11 5.22 -15.13
C LYS A 183 8.06 4.83 -14.07
N ASP A 184 7.73 5.74 -13.15
CA ASP A 184 6.76 5.49 -12.10
C ASP A 184 5.36 5.27 -12.70
N ILE A 185 5.00 5.96 -13.80
CA ILE A 185 3.72 5.73 -14.51
C ILE A 185 3.63 4.27 -14.96
N VAL A 186 4.62 3.79 -15.69
CA VAL A 186 4.59 2.43 -16.24
C VAL A 186 4.66 1.38 -15.14
N ALA A 187 5.57 1.54 -14.17
CA ALA A 187 5.72 0.60 -13.07
C ALA A 187 4.41 0.48 -12.26
N LEU A 188 3.78 1.60 -11.90
CA LEU A 188 2.54 1.60 -11.12
C LEU A 188 1.33 1.07 -11.92
N SER A 189 1.31 1.28 -13.25
CA SER A 189 0.28 0.67 -14.11
C SER A 189 0.34 -0.86 -14.07
N GLY A 190 1.49 -1.46 -13.78
CA GLY A 190 1.65 -2.90 -13.55
C GLY A 190 0.80 -3.46 -12.42
N ALA A 191 0.24 -2.62 -11.55
CA ALA A 191 -0.76 -3.02 -10.55
C ALA A 191 -2.02 -3.64 -11.18
N HIS A 192 -2.31 -3.39 -12.46
CA HIS A 192 -3.37 -4.02 -13.22
C HIS A 192 -3.17 -5.54 -13.41
N THR A 193 -2.00 -6.09 -13.07
CA THR A 193 -1.86 -7.56 -12.95
C THR A 193 -2.82 -8.15 -11.92
N LEU A 194 -3.28 -7.33 -10.94
CA LEU A 194 -4.24 -7.74 -9.92
C LEU A 194 -5.65 -7.22 -10.21
N GLY A 195 -6.61 -8.13 -10.09
CA GLY A 195 -8.02 -7.81 -10.08
C GLY A 195 -8.70 -7.81 -11.42
N MET A 196 -9.90 -7.27 -11.40
CA MET A 196 -10.76 -7.13 -12.57
C MET A 196 -11.61 -5.86 -12.45
N ALA A 197 -11.98 -5.30 -13.59
CA ALA A 197 -12.93 -4.21 -13.68
C ALA A 197 -14.35 -4.75 -13.54
N HIS A 198 -15.24 -3.94 -12.99
CA HIS A 198 -16.65 -4.25 -12.83
C HIS A 198 -17.48 -3.11 -13.39
N PRO A 199 -18.48 -3.37 -14.23
CA PRO A 199 -19.27 -2.33 -14.89
C PRO A 199 -19.91 -1.33 -13.92
N GLU A 200 -20.41 -1.81 -12.80
CA GLU A 200 -21.05 -0.98 -11.78
C GLU A 200 -20.08 -0.10 -10.98
N ARG A 201 -18.75 -0.28 -11.14
CA ARG A 201 -17.72 0.50 -10.43
C ARG A 201 -16.93 1.41 -11.34
N SER A 202 -16.55 0.91 -12.51
CA SER A 202 -15.64 1.62 -13.42
C SER A 202 -16.24 1.84 -14.82
N GLY A 203 -17.37 1.23 -15.13
CA GLY A 203 -17.92 1.22 -16.48
C GLY A 203 -17.25 0.22 -17.44
N PHE A 204 -16.19 -0.47 -16.97
CA PHE A 204 -15.48 -1.51 -17.73
C PHE A 204 -15.74 -2.88 -17.14
N ASP A 205 -15.54 -3.95 -17.92
CA ASP A 205 -15.70 -5.33 -17.50
C ASP A 205 -14.50 -6.17 -17.89
N GLY A 206 -14.09 -7.10 -17.02
CA GLY A 206 -13.05 -8.07 -17.30
C GLY A 206 -11.76 -7.87 -16.51
N GLN A 207 -10.89 -8.86 -16.61
CA GLN A 207 -9.57 -8.92 -15.98
C GLN A 207 -8.47 -8.61 -16.99
N TRP A 208 -7.34 -8.06 -16.52
CA TRP A 208 -6.18 -7.73 -17.37
C TRP A 208 -5.26 -8.93 -17.63
N THR A 209 -5.30 -9.93 -16.74
CA THR A 209 -4.42 -11.12 -16.78
C THR A 209 -5.21 -12.39 -16.53
N GLN A 210 -4.64 -13.54 -16.87
CA GLN A 210 -5.30 -14.85 -16.67
C GLN A 210 -5.45 -15.21 -15.18
N ASP A 211 -4.54 -14.73 -14.31
CA ASP A 211 -4.60 -14.94 -12.85
C ASP A 211 -4.69 -13.60 -12.11
N PRO A 212 -5.90 -13.06 -11.90
CA PRO A 212 -6.09 -11.74 -11.30
C PRO A 212 -5.80 -11.66 -9.79
N LEU A 213 -5.35 -12.76 -9.18
CA LEU A 213 -4.93 -12.80 -7.78
C LEU A 213 -3.43 -13.02 -7.59
N LYS A 214 -2.66 -13.06 -8.68
CA LYS A 214 -1.22 -13.17 -8.67
C LYS A 214 -0.57 -11.86 -9.09
N PHE A 215 0.32 -11.34 -8.26
CA PHE A 215 1.13 -10.17 -8.62
C PHE A 215 2.40 -10.65 -9.32
N ASP A 216 2.46 -10.42 -10.62
CA ASP A 216 3.60 -10.75 -11.48
C ASP A 216 3.67 -9.79 -12.67
N ASN A 217 4.55 -10.04 -13.63
CA ASN A 217 4.71 -9.21 -14.81
C ASN A 217 3.73 -9.53 -15.97
N SER A 218 2.76 -10.41 -15.75
CA SER A 218 1.81 -10.87 -16.79
C SER A 218 1.08 -9.71 -17.47
N TYR A 219 0.75 -8.64 -16.73
CA TYR A 219 0.11 -7.46 -17.31
C TYR A 219 0.90 -6.91 -18.51
N PHE A 220 2.22 -6.79 -18.40
CA PHE A 220 3.06 -6.27 -19.49
C PHE A 220 3.19 -7.28 -20.63
N VAL A 221 3.24 -8.57 -20.30
CA VAL A 221 3.26 -9.65 -21.31
C VAL A 221 1.96 -9.62 -22.12
N GLU A 222 0.80 -9.52 -21.46
CA GLU A 222 -0.50 -9.46 -22.13
C GLU A 222 -0.67 -8.16 -22.92
N LEU A 223 -0.13 -7.04 -22.41
CA LEU A 223 -0.22 -5.75 -23.07
C LEU A 223 0.51 -5.76 -24.42
N LEU A 224 1.64 -6.45 -24.54
CA LEU A 224 2.44 -6.56 -25.75
C LEU A 224 1.85 -7.53 -26.80
N LYS A 225 0.86 -8.37 -26.45
CA LYS A 225 0.21 -9.25 -27.41
C LYS A 225 -0.66 -8.45 -28.37
N GLU A 226 -0.49 -8.69 -29.67
CA GLU A 226 -1.31 -8.08 -30.72
C GLU A 226 -2.70 -8.75 -30.81
N ASP A 227 -2.79 -10.03 -30.42
CA ASP A 227 -4.03 -10.80 -30.44
C ASP A 227 -4.86 -10.51 -29.16
N GLU A 228 -6.05 -9.97 -29.37
CA GLU A 228 -7.04 -9.68 -28.33
C GLU A 228 -8.06 -10.84 -28.17
N SER A 229 -7.81 -12.02 -28.75
CA SER A 229 -8.75 -13.16 -28.73
C SER A 229 -8.98 -13.75 -27.33
N ASP A 230 -8.07 -13.50 -26.40
CA ASP A 230 -8.14 -14.00 -25.02
C ASP A 230 -9.22 -13.30 -24.17
N GLY A 231 -9.85 -12.23 -24.69
CA GLY A 231 -10.91 -11.49 -24.01
C GLY A 231 -10.43 -10.71 -22.76
N LEU A 232 -9.13 -10.50 -22.63
CA LEU A 232 -8.57 -9.70 -21.54
C LEU A 232 -8.79 -8.21 -21.75
N LEU A 233 -9.02 -7.50 -20.65
CA LEU A 233 -9.25 -6.06 -20.68
C LEU A 233 -7.95 -5.29 -20.99
N LYS A 234 -8.03 -4.36 -21.93
CA LYS A 234 -7.00 -3.35 -22.22
C LYS A 234 -7.67 -1.98 -22.30
N LEU A 235 -7.48 -1.16 -21.29
CA LEU A 235 -8.00 0.22 -21.27
C LEU A 235 -7.29 1.11 -22.29
N SER A 236 -7.86 2.26 -22.64
CA SER A 236 -7.17 3.25 -23.49
C SER A 236 -5.88 3.73 -22.83
N THR A 237 -5.87 3.92 -21.51
CA THR A 237 -4.66 4.24 -20.73
C THR A 237 -3.61 3.13 -20.81
N ASP A 238 -3.99 1.84 -20.79
CA ASP A 238 -3.05 0.73 -20.92
C ASP A 238 -2.42 0.72 -22.32
N LYS A 239 -3.23 0.84 -23.39
CA LYS A 239 -2.76 0.87 -24.78
C LYS A 239 -1.83 2.06 -25.01
N SER A 240 -2.08 3.20 -24.37
CA SER A 240 -1.27 4.40 -24.51
C SER A 240 0.16 4.24 -23.97
N LEU A 241 0.42 3.24 -23.12
CA LEU A 241 1.78 2.91 -22.68
C LEU A 241 2.67 2.38 -23.82
N LEU A 242 2.06 1.88 -24.91
CA LEU A 242 2.78 1.40 -26.10
C LEU A 242 2.99 2.50 -27.15
N GLU A 243 2.27 3.62 -27.08
CA GLU A 243 2.30 4.69 -28.08
C GLU A 243 3.50 5.60 -27.91
N VAL A 244 4.01 5.75 -26.69
CA VAL A 244 5.08 6.68 -26.34
C VAL A 244 6.38 5.91 -26.10
N PRO A 245 7.47 6.21 -26.86
CA PRO A 245 8.74 5.48 -26.71
C PRO A 245 9.27 5.45 -25.28
N GLU A 246 9.11 6.54 -24.52
CA GLU A 246 9.54 6.67 -23.13
C GLU A 246 8.82 5.70 -22.20
N PHE A 247 7.56 5.35 -22.47
CA PHE A 247 6.81 4.35 -21.74
C PHE A 247 7.09 2.94 -22.25
N ARG A 248 7.07 2.76 -23.59
CA ARG A 248 7.20 1.48 -24.27
C ARG A 248 8.47 0.74 -23.85
N GLN A 249 9.60 1.43 -23.70
CA GLN A 249 10.86 0.82 -23.26
C GLN A 249 10.73 0.11 -21.90
N TYR A 250 9.95 0.67 -20.96
CA TYR A 250 9.70 0.04 -19.66
C TYR A 250 8.71 -1.11 -19.77
N VAL A 251 7.67 -1.00 -20.60
CA VAL A 251 6.73 -2.10 -20.86
C VAL A 251 7.50 -3.31 -21.40
N GLU A 252 8.37 -3.11 -22.42
CA GLU A 252 9.19 -4.17 -23.01
C GLU A 252 10.21 -4.76 -22.04
N LEU A 253 10.79 -3.94 -21.18
CA LEU A 253 11.71 -4.37 -20.13
C LEU A 253 10.96 -5.25 -19.11
N TYR A 254 9.84 -4.78 -18.56
CA TYR A 254 9.13 -5.47 -17.52
C TYR A 254 8.45 -6.76 -18.00
N ALA A 255 8.03 -6.81 -19.26
CA ALA A 255 7.53 -8.03 -19.87
C ALA A 255 8.58 -9.15 -19.95
N LYS A 256 9.87 -8.81 -20.07
CA LYS A 256 10.98 -9.75 -20.20
C LYS A 256 11.68 -10.05 -18.88
N ASP A 257 11.64 -9.13 -17.93
CA ASP A 257 12.40 -9.18 -16.67
C ASP A 257 11.47 -8.79 -15.49
N GLU A 258 10.91 -9.81 -14.84
CA GLU A 258 10.03 -9.64 -13.67
C GLU A 258 10.78 -9.01 -12.49
N ASP A 259 12.05 -9.33 -12.31
CA ASP A 259 12.85 -8.74 -11.23
C ASP A 259 13.07 -7.24 -11.45
N ALA A 260 13.24 -6.79 -12.70
CA ALA A 260 13.30 -5.37 -13.04
C ALA A 260 11.95 -4.68 -12.72
N PHE A 261 10.83 -5.31 -13.10
CA PHE A 261 9.50 -4.82 -12.74
C PHE A 261 9.33 -4.70 -11.22
N PHE A 262 9.67 -5.75 -10.47
CA PHE A 262 9.51 -5.78 -9.02
C PHE A 262 10.35 -4.70 -8.32
N ARG A 263 11.60 -4.47 -8.74
CA ARG A 263 12.43 -3.40 -8.18
C ARG A 263 11.82 -2.03 -8.42
N ASP A 264 11.44 -1.74 -9.65
CA ASP A 264 10.91 -0.43 -10.04
C ASP A 264 9.52 -0.20 -9.46
N TYR A 265 8.69 -1.25 -9.39
CA TYR A 265 7.38 -1.18 -8.73
C TYR A 265 7.51 -0.88 -7.23
N ALA A 266 8.39 -1.59 -6.52
CA ALA A 266 8.61 -1.36 -5.09
C ALA A 266 9.08 0.08 -4.80
N GLU A 267 9.99 0.61 -5.62
CA GLU A 267 10.45 2.00 -5.54
C GLU A 267 9.31 2.99 -5.80
N SER A 268 8.56 2.79 -6.88
CA SER A 268 7.46 3.67 -7.29
C SER A 268 6.30 3.64 -6.29
N HIS A 269 5.94 2.44 -5.78
CA HIS A 269 4.91 2.31 -4.75
C HIS A 269 5.33 2.97 -3.43
N LYS A 270 6.60 2.84 -3.04
CA LYS A 270 7.14 3.55 -1.88
C LYS A 270 7.01 5.05 -2.07
N LYS A 271 7.47 5.62 -3.21
CA LYS A 271 7.30 7.05 -3.53
C LYS A 271 5.84 7.48 -3.44
N LEU A 272 4.94 6.73 -4.07
CA LEU A 272 3.50 6.97 -4.04
C LEU A 272 2.98 7.01 -2.60
N SER A 273 3.39 6.06 -1.78
CA SER A 273 2.97 5.97 -0.38
C SER A 273 3.54 7.08 0.51
N GLU A 274 4.56 7.81 0.06
CA GLU A 274 5.26 8.87 0.80
C GLU A 274 4.98 10.28 0.26
N LEU A 275 4.11 10.44 -0.75
CA LEU A 275 3.76 11.74 -1.32
C LEU A 275 3.28 12.71 -0.23
N GLY A 276 3.85 13.91 -0.21
CA GLY A 276 3.53 14.93 0.80
C GLY A 276 3.92 14.61 2.23
N PHE A 277 4.63 13.49 2.46
CA PHE A 277 5.08 13.07 3.77
C PHE A 277 6.61 13.11 3.87
N THR A 278 7.11 13.83 4.84
CA THR A 278 8.55 13.82 5.18
C THR A 278 8.72 13.11 6.52
N PRO A 279 9.36 11.93 6.54
CA PRO A 279 9.66 11.23 7.79
C PRO A 279 10.50 12.14 8.71
N THR A 280 10.17 12.20 9.99
CA THR A 280 11.02 12.88 10.96
C THR A 280 12.29 12.06 11.17
N SER A 281 13.40 12.72 11.48
CA SER A 281 14.71 12.07 11.74
C SER A 281 14.61 10.95 12.80
N THR A 282 13.73 11.09 13.77
CA THR A 282 13.45 10.08 14.82
C THR A 282 12.86 8.78 14.24
N VAL A 283 11.98 8.89 13.25
CA VAL A 283 11.40 7.72 12.56
C VAL A 283 12.49 6.96 11.80
N THR A 284 13.32 7.68 11.08
CA THR A 284 14.41 7.09 10.28
C THR A 284 15.42 6.36 11.18
N MET A 285 15.80 6.93 12.33
CA MET A 285 16.71 6.29 13.28
C MET A 285 16.09 5.02 13.89
N ALA A 286 14.82 5.03 14.30
CA ALA A 286 14.16 3.87 14.89
C ALA A 286 14.06 2.68 13.89
N ILE A 287 13.77 2.96 12.62
CA ILE A 287 13.70 1.93 11.58
C ILE A 287 15.10 1.35 11.31
N THR A 288 16.12 2.21 11.21
CA THR A 288 17.51 1.79 10.96
C THR A 288 18.03 0.91 12.12
N ASP A 289 17.75 1.29 13.36
CA ASP A 289 18.17 0.52 14.54
C ASP A 289 17.47 -0.85 14.61
N CYS A 290 16.17 -0.91 14.29
CA CYS A 290 15.44 -2.19 14.27
C CYS A 290 15.94 -3.13 13.16
N THR A 291 16.25 -2.63 11.98
CA THR A 291 16.79 -3.44 10.89
C THR A 291 18.22 -3.90 11.19
N ALA A 292 19.07 -3.05 11.75
CA ALA A 292 20.43 -3.40 12.16
C ALA A 292 20.42 -4.48 13.25
N LEU A 293 19.53 -4.38 14.25
CA LEU A 293 19.38 -5.43 15.29
C LEU A 293 18.89 -6.77 14.71
N ALA A 294 17.94 -6.74 13.79
CA ALA A 294 17.43 -7.95 13.14
C ALA A 294 18.53 -8.67 12.34
N HIS A 295 19.32 -7.92 11.56
CA HIS A 295 20.42 -8.49 10.79
C HIS A 295 21.54 -9.04 11.67
N THR A 296 21.87 -8.38 12.79
CA THR A 296 22.89 -8.87 13.74
C THR A 296 22.40 -10.11 14.49
N ALA A 297 21.14 -10.18 14.89
CA ALA A 297 20.57 -11.34 15.56
C ALA A 297 20.55 -12.58 14.65
N VAL A 298 20.19 -12.44 13.38
CA VAL A 298 20.22 -13.52 12.39
C VAL A 298 21.66 -13.93 12.11
N GLY A 299 22.58 -12.98 11.96
CA GLY A 299 24.01 -13.27 11.75
C GLY A 299 24.62 -14.07 12.91
N VAL A 300 24.31 -13.69 14.15
CA VAL A 300 24.78 -14.42 15.36
C VAL A 300 24.17 -15.81 15.44
N ALA A 301 22.88 -15.98 15.14
CA ALA A 301 22.24 -17.30 15.15
C ALA A 301 22.82 -18.24 14.09
N VAL A 302 23.08 -17.74 12.88
CA VAL A 302 23.72 -18.53 11.81
C VAL A 302 25.15 -18.92 12.20
N ALA A 303 25.94 -18.00 12.74
CA ALA A 303 27.29 -18.29 13.19
C ALA A 303 27.31 -19.35 14.32
N ALA A 304 26.41 -19.23 15.30
CA ALA A 304 26.29 -20.24 16.39
C ALA A 304 25.86 -21.60 15.85
N ALA A 305 24.94 -21.66 14.87
CA ALA A 305 24.55 -22.92 14.24
C ALA A 305 25.73 -23.57 13.49
N VAL A 306 26.50 -22.80 12.72
CA VAL A 306 27.69 -23.34 12.00
C VAL A 306 28.71 -23.87 12.96
N VAL A 307 29.00 -23.18 14.07
CA VAL A 307 29.96 -23.65 15.10
C VAL A 307 29.46 -24.96 15.76
N ALA A 308 28.19 -25.02 16.13
CA ALA A 308 27.59 -26.22 16.71
C ALA A 308 27.63 -27.40 15.75
N PHE A 309 27.26 -27.22 14.48
CA PHE A 309 27.35 -28.29 13.47
C PHE A 309 28.78 -28.76 13.22
N SER A 310 29.75 -27.84 13.16
CA SER A 310 31.16 -28.16 13.01
C SER A 310 31.68 -29.00 14.19
N TYR A 311 31.30 -28.62 15.43
CA TYR A 311 31.66 -29.32 16.64
C TYR A 311 31.07 -30.76 16.70
N PHE A 312 29.79 -30.90 16.38
CA PHE A 312 29.14 -32.22 16.31
C PHE A 312 29.72 -33.11 15.18
N TYR A 313 30.08 -32.51 14.06
CA TYR A 313 30.74 -33.23 12.96
C TYR A 313 32.11 -33.79 13.40
N GLU A 314 32.94 -32.99 14.10
CA GLU A 314 34.23 -33.39 14.61
C GLU A 314 34.10 -34.50 15.66
N ILE A 315 33.14 -34.41 16.59
CA ILE A 315 32.88 -35.48 17.56
C ILE A 315 32.51 -36.80 16.86
N ARG A 316 31.57 -36.74 15.88
CA ARG A 316 31.19 -37.93 15.10
C ARG A 316 32.37 -38.54 14.33
N ARG A 317 33.28 -37.72 13.85
CA ARG A 317 34.47 -38.17 13.13
C ARG A 317 35.46 -38.87 14.06
N LYS A 318 35.58 -38.46 15.32
CA LYS A 318 36.45 -39.05 16.31
C LYS A 318 35.89 -40.33 16.96
N MET A 319 34.59 -40.57 16.81
CA MET A 319 33.92 -41.78 17.33
C MET A 319 33.81 -42.93 16.29
N LYS A 320 34.27 -42.70 15.07
CA LYS A 320 34.48 -43.72 14.03
C LYS A 320 35.95 -44.05 13.92
#